data_046fc164614363a4df2eeb2b7d7f1e7f
#
_entry.id   046fc164614363a4df2eeb2b7d7f1e7f
#
_cell.length_a   1.000
_cell.length_b   1.000
_cell.length_c   1.000
_cell.angle_alpha   90.00
_cell.angle_beta   90.00
_cell.angle_gamma   90.00
#
_symmetry.space_group_name_H-M   'P 1'
#
loop_
_entity.id
_entity.type
_entity.pdbx_description
1 polymer ?
#
loop_
_entity_poly.entity_id
_entity_poly.type
_entity_poly.pdbx_seq_one_letter_code
_entity_poly.pdbx_strand_id
1 'polypeptide(L)'
;MKPSFKYAVIHRHRTKYAVKDLCEILQVSRSGYYKYVKHLNHSAKDFDLAEKIRTKQESCKKTYGYRRMKLWLDSEGITKNPKTILRIMHKYDLLSEIRRRKRWRKMGEDKHRYDNWLNREFNAEHPNQKWVTDISYIQTQEGVLYLSMIRDLYDRSIVAYRTGTSQTINLVLDTIHLAMKSVKTESRRELHLHSDQGFQYTSQAYFDLTKEYGILPSMSRRGNCYDNALAENFFGILKTECIYRHKPETFEEANKMIDDYIYFYNHERIQLKTGMSPLSLRPSG
;
A
#
# COMPACT_ATOMS: atom_id res chain seq x y z
N MET A 1 -13.20 35.90 22.83
CA MET A 1 -14.03 34.73 22.42
C MET A 1 -14.33 34.84 20.91
N LYS A 2 -14.18 33.77 20.10
CA LYS A 2 -14.43 33.82 18.64
C LYS A 2 -15.91 34.09 18.35
N PRO A 3 -16.26 34.91 17.33
CA PRO A 3 -17.67 35.20 17.00
C PRO A 3 -18.54 33.97 16.76
N SER A 4 -17.99 32.92 16.15
CA SER A 4 -18.69 31.65 15.89
C SER A 4 -19.18 30.97 17.17
N PHE A 5 -18.42 31.03 18.26
CA PHE A 5 -18.81 30.47 19.54
C PHE A 5 -19.98 31.29 20.17
N LYS A 6 -19.94 32.62 20.06
CA LYS A 6 -21.01 33.49 20.52
C LYS A 6 -22.32 33.18 19.79
N TYR A 7 -22.26 32.98 18.46
CA TYR A 7 -23.42 32.58 17.66
C TYR A 7 -23.97 31.19 18.04
N ALA A 8 -23.10 30.25 18.40
CA ALA A 8 -23.54 28.92 18.87
C ALA A 8 -24.29 29.03 20.22
N VAL A 9 -23.84 29.91 21.14
CA VAL A 9 -24.53 30.19 22.40
C VAL A 9 -25.89 30.80 22.14
N ILE A 10 -25.98 31.83 21.27
CA ILE A 10 -27.26 32.45 20.86
C ILE A 10 -28.20 31.38 20.28
N HIS A 11 -27.70 30.53 19.40
CA HIS A 11 -28.51 29.49 18.77
C HIS A 11 -29.08 28.49 19.78
N ARG A 12 -28.32 28.15 20.83
CA ARG A 12 -28.74 27.27 21.92
C ARG A 12 -29.85 27.85 22.78
N HIS A 13 -29.84 29.17 22.96
CA HIS A 13 -30.76 29.86 23.87
C HIS A 13 -31.87 30.65 23.16
N ARG A 14 -31.98 30.60 21.83
CA ARG A 14 -32.94 31.36 21.00
C ARG A 14 -34.41 31.05 21.28
N THR A 15 -34.71 29.93 21.92
CA THR A 15 -36.08 29.55 22.30
C THR A 15 -36.52 30.14 23.64
N LYS A 16 -35.57 30.58 24.48
CA LYS A 16 -35.84 31.15 25.80
C LYS A 16 -35.76 32.67 25.82
N TYR A 17 -34.93 33.28 24.97
CA TYR A 17 -34.64 34.69 24.94
C TYR A 17 -34.68 35.23 23.52
N ALA A 18 -35.08 36.52 23.38
CA ALA A 18 -35.08 37.14 22.06
C ALA A 18 -33.64 37.23 21.49
N VAL A 19 -33.49 36.84 20.20
CA VAL A 19 -32.20 36.87 19.51
C VAL A 19 -31.55 38.26 19.52
N LYS A 20 -32.37 39.30 19.52
CA LYS A 20 -31.92 40.71 19.61
C LYS A 20 -31.11 40.93 20.88
N ASP A 21 -31.67 40.55 22.03
CA ASP A 21 -31.09 40.81 23.35
C ASP A 21 -29.81 39.94 23.54
N LEU A 22 -29.85 38.71 23.10
CA LEU A 22 -28.68 37.81 23.13
C LEU A 22 -27.52 38.35 22.28
N CYS A 23 -27.82 38.92 21.11
CA CYS A 23 -26.80 39.54 20.25
C CYS A 23 -26.20 40.80 20.92
N GLU A 24 -27.01 41.59 21.58
CA GLU A 24 -26.59 42.79 22.28
C GLU A 24 -25.68 42.45 23.48
N ILE A 25 -26.11 41.51 24.34
CA ILE A 25 -25.34 41.02 25.49
C ILE A 25 -23.97 40.44 25.04
N LEU A 26 -23.97 39.65 23.98
CA LEU A 26 -22.75 39.02 23.47
C LEU A 26 -21.95 39.91 22.52
N GLN A 27 -22.39 41.14 22.27
CA GLN A 27 -21.74 42.12 21.40
C GLN A 27 -21.42 41.55 20.01
N VAL A 28 -22.45 41.02 19.33
CA VAL A 28 -22.36 40.50 17.95
C VAL A 28 -23.56 41.01 17.12
N SER A 29 -23.36 41.10 15.80
CA SER A 29 -24.43 41.57 14.91
C SER A 29 -25.51 40.51 14.68
N ARG A 30 -26.77 40.90 14.62
CA ARG A 30 -27.89 40.03 14.24
C ARG A 30 -27.72 39.44 12.84
N SER A 31 -27.24 40.24 11.89
CA SER A 31 -26.97 39.81 10.54
C SER A 31 -25.90 38.67 10.49
N GLY A 32 -24.86 38.79 11.34
CA GLY A 32 -23.86 37.75 11.52
C GLY A 32 -24.43 36.44 12.08
N TYR A 33 -25.34 36.54 13.06
CA TYR A 33 -26.03 35.40 13.61
C TYR A 33 -26.93 34.70 12.57
N TYR A 34 -27.75 35.41 11.81
CA TYR A 34 -28.58 34.80 10.78
C TYR A 34 -27.76 34.21 9.62
N LYS A 35 -26.64 34.82 9.29
CA LYS A 35 -25.68 34.25 8.35
C LYS A 35 -25.08 32.92 8.89
N TYR A 36 -24.76 32.86 10.18
CA TYR A 36 -24.31 31.64 10.86
C TYR A 36 -25.40 30.57 10.82
N VAL A 37 -26.66 30.88 11.15
CA VAL A 37 -27.80 29.94 11.10
C VAL A 37 -28.01 29.40 9.68
N LYS A 38 -27.94 30.27 8.67
CA LYS A 38 -28.03 29.90 7.26
C LYS A 38 -26.95 28.90 6.89
N HIS A 39 -25.73 29.03 7.42
CA HIS A 39 -24.65 28.09 7.19
C HIS A 39 -24.80 26.77 7.96
N LEU A 40 -25.48 26.74 9.10
CA LEU A 40 -25.79 25.52 9.84
C LEU A 40 -26.79 24.62 9.07
N ASN A 41 -27.75 25.25 8.39
CA ASN A 41 -28.81 24.53 7.66
C ASN A 41 -28.42 24.10 6.23
N HIS A 42 -27.28 24.56 5.72
CA HIS A 42 -26.77 24.08 4.44
C HIS A 42 -25.80 22.94 4.68
N SER A 43 -26.05 21.79 4.05
CA SER A 43 -25.03 20.76 3.88
C SER A 43 -23.77 21.43 3.33
N ALA A 44 -22.63 21.20 3.93
CA ALA A 44 -21.39 21.82 3.44
C ALA A 44 -21.22 21.43 1.97
N LYS A 45 -20.93 22.40 1.09
CA LYS A 45 -20.69 22.17 -0.37
C LYS A 45 -19.75 21.01 -0.69
N ASP A 46 -18.98 20.57 0.30
CA ASP A 46 -18.01 19.49 0.20
C ASP A 46 -18.57 18.14 0.68
N PHE A 47 -19.81 18.08 1.18
CA PHE A 47 -20.34 16.89 1.87
C PHE A 47 -20.44 15.69 0.93
N ASP A 48 -21.04 15.87 -0.26
CA ASP A 48 -21.19 14.76 -1.23
C ASP A 48 -19.83 14.20 -1.68
N LEU A 49 -18.85 15.10 -1.85
CA LEU A 49 -17.50 14.67 -2.19
C LEU A 49 -16.81 13.98 -1.01
N ALA A 50 -17.07 14.43 0.21
CA ALA A 50 -16.53 13.79 1.42
C ALA A 50 -17.10 12.38 1.60
N GLU A 51 -18.39 12.14 1.32
CA GLU A 51 -19.01 10.82 1.39
C GLU A 51 -18.42 9.86 0.35
N LYS A 52 -18.22 10.31 -0.90
CA LYS A 52 -17.53 9.51 -1.92
C LYS A 52 -16.11 9.15 -1.48
N ILE A 53 -15.35 10.10 -0.94
CA ILE A 53 -14.01 9.87 -0.40
C ILE A 53 -14.06 8.89 0.77
N ARG A 54 -15.05 8.96 1.65
CA ARG A 54 -15.25 8.06 2.79
C ARG A 54 -15.45 6.63 2.33
N THR A 55 -16.41 6.40 1.42
CA THR A 55 -16.69 5.08 0.86
C THR A 55 -15.42 4.47 0.23
N LYS A 56 -14.65 5.27 -0.52
CA LYS A 56 -13.39 4.78 -1.09
C LYS A 56 -12.33 4.49 -0.02
N GLN A 57 -12.22 5.32 1.02
CA GLN A 57 -11.30 5.08 2.13
C GLN A 57 -11.63 3.78 2.88
N GLU A 58 -12.91 3.47 3.06
CA GLU A 58 -13.35 2.22 3.68
C GLU A 58 -12.98 1.02 2.80
N SER A 59 -13.28 1.06 1.49
CA SER A 59 -12.96 -0.03 0.57
C SER A 59 -11.45 -0.27 0.46
N CYS A 60 -10.60 0.78 0.50
CA CYS A 60 -9.16 0.64 0.47
C CYS A 60 -8.51 0.58 1.87
N LYS A 61 -9.29 0.23 2.91
CA LYS A 61 -8.81 0.07 4.30
C LYS A 61 -8.03 1.29 4.81
N LYS A 62 -8.49 2.50 4.46
CA LYS A 62 -7.89 3.80 4.82
C LYS A 62 -6.40 3.94 4.46
N THR A 63 -5.96 3.31 3.38
CA THR A 63 -4.56 3.36 2.93
C THR A 63 -4.28 4.49 1.92
N TYR A 64 -5.34 5.12 1.35
CA TYR A 64 -5.17 6.14 0.33
C TYR A 64 -4.90 7.52 0.93
N GLY A 65 -3.69 8.06 0.68
CA GLY A 65 -3.41 9.48 0.85
C GLY A 65 -4.05 10.31 -0.28
N TYR A 66 -4.09 11.63 -0.11
CA TYR A 66 -4.75 12.55 -1.05
C TYR A 66 -4.30 12.40 -2.52
N ARG A 67 -3.05 11.98 -2.78
CA ARG A 67 -2.53 11.79 -4.16
C ARG A 67 -3.19 10.61 -4.85
N ARG A 68 -3.34 9.45 -4.18
CA ARG A 68 -4.07 8.29 -4.73
C ARG A 68 -5.57 8.59 -4.81
N MET A 69 -6.11 9.28 -3.82
CA MET A 69 -7.50 9.71 -3.84
C MET A 69 -7.79 10.64 -5.04
N LYS A 70 -6.85 11.51 -5.41
CA LYS A 70 -6.95 12.34 -6.62
C LYS A 70 -7.02 11.48 -7.88
N LEU A 71 -6.13 10.50 -8.04
CA LEU A 71 -6.10 9.61 -9.20
C LEU A 71 -7.40 8.80 -9.31
N TRP A 72 -7.90 8.31 -8.19
CA TRP A 72 -9.19 7.61 -8.17
C TRP A 72 -10.36 8.54 -8.53
N LEU A 73 -10.42 9.73 -7.98
CA LEU A 73 -11.48 10.69 -8.33
C LEU A 73 -11.43 11.08 -9.81
N ASP A 74 -10.24 11.19 -10.40
CA ASP A 74 -10.10 11.47 -11.83
C ASP A 74 -10.63 10.32 -12.69
N SER A 75 -10.41 9.05 -12.28
CA SER A 75 -10.97 7.87 -12.96
C SER A 75 -12.51 7.80 -12.85
N GLU A 76 -13.10 8.38 -11.80
CA GLU A 76 -14.54 8.55 -11.64
C GLU A 76 -15.09 9.82 -12.35
N GLY A 77 -14.28 10.50 -13.15
CA GLY A 77 -14.67 11.74 -13.85
C GLY A 77 -14.75 12.98 -12.95
N ILE A 78 -14.25 12.92 -11.71
CA ILE A 78 -14.34 14.02 -10.74
C ILE A 78 -12.98 14.73 -10.63
N THR A 79 -12.75 15.74 -11.46
CA THR A 79 -11.52 16.53 -11.43
C THR A 79 -11.56 17.58 -10.32
N LYS A 80 -10.67 17.48 -9.33
CA LYS A 80 -10.50 18.44 -8.23
C LYS A 80 -9.02 18.72 -7.97
N ASN A 81 -8.73 19.94 -7.50
CA ASN A 81 -7.36 20.29 -7.11
C ASN A 81 -6.90 19.42 -5.92
N PRO A 82 -5.67 18.89 -5.92
CA PRO A 82 -5.12 18.08 -4.84
C PRO A 82 -5.20 18.76 -3.45
N LYS A 83 -4.99 20.09 -3.38
CA LYS A 83 -5.13 20.84 -2.13
C LYS A 83 -6.57 20.84 -1.61
N THR A 84 -7.57 20.87 -2.50
CA THR A 84 -8.99 20.79 -2.14
C THR A 84 -9.31 19.41 -1.57
N ILE A 85 -8.83 18.35 -2.19
CA ILE A 85 -9.01 16.97 -1.71
C ILE A 85 -8.37 16.81 -0.32
N LEU A 86 -7.13 17.26 -0.15
CA LEU A 86 -6.43 17.21 1.14
C LEU A 86 -7.20 17.98 2.24
N ARG A 87 -7.73 19.17 1.91
CA ARG A 87 -8.53 20.00 2.84
C ARG A 87 -9.81 19.26 3.25
N ILE A 88 -10.51 18.61 2.31
CA ILE A 88 -11.73 17.84 2.59
C ILE A 88 -11.38 16.63 3.45
N MET A 89 -10.35 15.87 3.09
CA MET A 89 -9.90 14.72 3.88
C MET A 89 -9.52 15.12 5.31
N HIS A 90 -8.91 16.27 5.49
CA HIS A 90 -8.62 16.84 6.83
C HIS A 90 -9.89 17.24 7.60
N LYS A 91 -10.81 17.93 6.90
CA LYS A 91 -12.05 18.46 7.51
C LYS A 91 -12.97 17.36 8.05
N TYR A 92 -13.00 16.20 7.35
CA TYR A 92 -13.90 15.09 7.66
C TYR A 92 -13.19 13.87 8.26
N ASP A 93 -11.93 14.05 8.70
CA ASP A 93 -11.10 12.98 9.30
C ASP A 93 -10.97 11.72 8.42
N LEU A 94 -10.69 11.94 7.14
CA LEU A 94 -10.55 10.92 6.10
C LEU A 94 -9.09 10.70 5.66
N LEU A 95 -8.12 11.12 6.48
CA LEU A 95 -6.70 10.92 6.19
C LEU A 95 -6.32 9.44 6.26
N SER A 96 -5.27 9.06 5.51
CA SER A 96 -4.75 7.71 5.58
C SER A 96 -4.10 7.42 6.95
N GLU A 97 -4.35 6.21 7.47
CA GLU A 97 -3.84 5.74 8.76
C GLU A 97 -2.46 5.06 8.63
N ILE A 98 -1.58 5.56 7.78
CA ILE A 98 -0.28 4.94 7.52
C ILE A 98 0.76 5.45 8.51
N ARG A 99 1.46 4.52 9.19
CA ARG A 99 2.55 4.81 10.12
C ARG A 99 3.78 5.36 9.39
N ARG A 100 4.46 6.38 9.97
CA ARG A 100 5.73 6.91 9.44
C ARG A 100 6.86 5.87 9.55
N ARG A 101 7.71 5.78 8.48
CA ARG A 101 8.88 4.88 8.39
C ARG A 101 9.91 5.15 9.49
N LYS A 102 10.43 4.08 10.16
CA LYS A 102 11.63 4.16 11.00
C LYS A 102 12.90 4.03 10.14
N ARG A 103 14.02 4.68 10.57
CA ARG A 103 15.32 4.62 9.87
C ARG A 103 16.01 3.27 10.08
N TRP A 104 16.72 2.80 9.06
CA TRP A 104 17.40 1.50 8.95
C TRP A 104 18.74 1.40 9.71
N ARG A 105 19.16 0.15 10.08
CA ARG A 105 20.50 -0.23 10.55
C ARG A 105 21.06 -1.35 9.66
N LYS A 106 22.38 -1.36 9.41
CA LYS A 106 23.11 -2.32 8.57
C LYS A 106 23.43 -3.62 9.32
N MET A 107 23.42 -4.77 8.63
CA MET A 107 23.91 -6.07 9.12
C MET A 107 24.68 -6.86 8.03
N GLY A 108 25.76 -7.54 8.46
CA GLY A 108 26.43 -8.79 8.11
C GLY A 108 26.84 -9.19 6.68
N GLU A 109 27.87 -10.02 6.56
CA GLU A 109 28.60 -10.44 5.35
C GLU A 109 28.27 -11.91 4.95
N ASP A 110 28.02 -12.21 3.63
CA ASP A 110 27.81 -13.57 3.09
C ASP A 110 28.44 -13.84 1.71
N LYS A 111 28.48 -15.12 1.28
CA LYS A 111 29.17 -15.62 0.08
C LYS A 111 28.34 -15.46 -1.18
N HIS A 112 28.96 -15.04 -2.29
CA HIS A 112 28.31 -14.75 -3.56
C HIS A 112 28.41 -15.95 -4.53
N ARG A 113 27.31 -16.31 -5.24
CA ARG A 113 27.29 -17.38 -6.27
C ARG A 113 26.93 -16.91 -7.68
N TYR A 114 26.24 -15.77 -7.81
CA TYR A 114 25.77 -15.25 -9.10
C TYR A 114 26.13 -13.79 -9.27
N ASP A 115 26.34 -13.39 -10.52
CA ASP A 115 26.56 -12.00 -10.88
C ASP A 115 25.30 -11.17 -10.73
N ASN A 116 25.47 -9.87 -10.49
CA ASN A 116 24.35 -8.92 -10.45
C ASN A 116 23.98 -8.46 -11.85
N TRP A 117 23.25 -9.32 -12.58
CA TRP A 117 22.74 -8.98 -13.91
C TRP A 117 21.68 -7.87 -13.89
N LEU A 118 20.96 -7.71 -12.79
CA LEU A 118 19.96 -6.65 -12.67
C LEU A 118 20.59 -5.26 -12.65
N ASN A 119 21.78 -5.12 -12.06
CA ASN A 119 22.59 -3.90 -11.97
C ASN A 119 21.78 -2.61 -11.74
N ARG A 120 20.71 -2.68 -10.94
CA ARG A 120 19.72 -1.61 -10.67
C ARG A 120 18.86 -1.18 -11.85
N GLU A 121 18.87 -1.91 -12.95
CA GLU A 121 17.95 -1.72 -14.06
C GLU A 121 16.59 -2.37 -13.74
N PHE A 122 15.84 -1.72 -12.87
CA PHE A 122 14.55 -2.20 -12.37
C PHE A 122 13.39 -2.01 -13.35
N ASN A 123 13.65 -1.62 -14.58
CA ASN A 123 12.63 -1.54 -15.61
C ASN A 123 12.65 -2.84 -16.41
N ALA A 124 11.47 -3.37 -16.69
CA ALA A 124 11.24 -4.48 -17.60
C ALA A 124 10.37 -3.98 -18.75
N GLU A 125 10.59 -4.50 -19.95
CA GLU A 125 9.87 -4.08 -21.15
C GLU A 125 8.56 -4.85 -21.31
N HIS A 126 8.50 -6.07 -20.79
CA HIS A 126 7.31 -6.93 -20.86
C HIS A 126 7.16 -7.76 -19.57
N PRO A 127 5.94 -8.30 -19.29
CA PRO A 127 5.70 -9.19 -18.16
C PRO A 127 6.60 -10.42 -18.19
N ASN A 128 7.00 -10.87 -17.01
CA ASN A 128 7.84 -12.05 -16.79
C ASN A 128 9.27 -11.97 -17.38
N GLN A 129 9.78 -10.76 -17.64
CA GLN A 129 11.17 -10.55 -18.04
C GLN A 129 12.11 -10.50 -16.82
N LYS A 130 11.74 -9.74 -15.81
CA LYS A 130 12.56 -9.54 -14.61
C LYS A 130 11.71 -9.69 -13.35
N TRP A 131 12.05 -10.64 -12.52
CA TRP A 131 11.44 -10.86 -11.22
C TRP A 131 12.40 -10.55 -10.08
N VAL A 132 11.87 -10.14 -8.95
CA VAL A 132 12.60 -10.06 -7.68
C VAL A 132 11.92 -10.96 -6.66
N THR A 133 12.72 -11.63 -5.83
CA THR A 133 12.26 -12.50 -4.76
C THR A 133 12.93 -12.13 -3.45
N ASP A 134 12.24 -12.35 -2.35
CA ASP A 134 12.76 -12.16 -1.00
C ASP A 134 11.85 -12.86 0.01
N ILE A 135 12.36 -13.04 1.23
CA ILE A 135 11.63 -13.60 2.36
C ILE A 135 11.47 -12.53 3.43
N SER A 136 10.26 -12.38 3.94
CA SER A 136 10.01 -11.58 5.12
C SER A 136 9.34 -12.39 6.21
N TYR A 137 9.24 -11.83 7.41
CA TYR A 137 8.58 -12.47 8.55
C TYR A 137 7.48 -11.60 9.13
N ILE A 138 6.47 -12.26 9.68
CA ILE A 138 5.32 -11.66 10.35
C ILE A 138 5.25 -12.28 11.74
N GLN A 139 5.22 -11.44 12.75
CA GLN A 139 5.13 -11.88 14.13
C GLN A 139 3.66 -12.09 14.50
N THR A 140 3.33 -13.26 15.03
CA THR A 140 2.03 -13.61 15.63
C THR A 140 2.22 -14.06 17.08
N GLN A 141 1.15 -14.35 17.80
CA GLN A 141 1.24 -14.95 19.14
C GLN A 141 1.67 -16.42 19.08
N GLU A 142 1.38 -17.13 18.00
CA GLU A 142 1.80 -18.52 17.76
C GLU A 142 3.28 -18.64 17.34
N GLY A 143 3.94 -17.53 17.03
CA GLY A 143 5.33 -17.48 16.61
C GLY A 143 5.58 -16.65 15.35
N VAL A 144 6.60 -17.02 14.58
CA VAL A 144 7.01 -16.31 13.36
C VAL A 144 6.48 -17.03 12.14
N LEU A 145 5.68 -16.31 11.34
CA LEU A 145 5.28 -16.75 9.99
C LEU A 145 6.21 -16.12 8.97
N TYR A 146 6.84 -16.94 8.13
CA TYR A 146 7.69 -16.50 7.03
C TYR A 146 6.85 -16.39 5.75
N LEU A 147 7.12 -15.34 4.97
CA LEU A 147 6.47 -15.09 3.69
C LEU A 147 7.55 -14.96 2.61
N SER A 148 7.62 -15.92 1.71
CA SER A 148 8.38 -15.85 0.48
C SER A 148 7.51 -15.32 -0.64
N MET A 149 8.00 -14.40 -1.47
CA MET A 149 7.24 -13.85 -2.59
C MET A 149 8.12 -13.64 -3.82
N ILE A 150 7.47 -13.65 -4.98
CA ILE A 150 8.03 -13.26 -6.27
C ILE A 150 7.22 -12.09 -6.81
N ARG A 151 7.91 -11.02 -7.22
CA ARG A 151 7.34 -9.80 -7.75
C ARG A 151 7.87 -9.53 -9.15
N ASP A 152 6.97 -9.27 -10.10
CA ASP A 152 7.32 -8.83 -11.44
C ASP A 152 7.78 -7.37 -11.44
N LEU A 153 8.84 -7.05 -12.16
CA LEU A 153 9.35 -5.69 -12.27
C LEU A 153 8.65 -4.87 -13.36
N TYR A 154 7.93 -5.50 -14.26
CA TYR A 154 7.16 -4.82 -15.31
C TYR A 154 5.99 -4.02 -14.70
N ASP A 155 5.06 -4.70 -14.08
CA ASP A 155 3.83 -4.12 -13.54
C ASP A 155 3.84 -3.97 -12.02
N ARG A 156 4.85 -4.52 -11.33
CA ARG A 156 5.00 -4.55 -9.87
C ARG A 156 3.99 -5.46 -9.17
N SER A 157 3.32 -6.36 -9.90
CA SER A 157 2.42 -7.37 -9.30
C SER A 157 3.20 -8.42 -8.50
N ILE A 158 2.51 -9.02 -7.54
CA ILE A 158 2.99 -10.23 -6.89
C ILE A 158 2.55 -11.43 -7.73
N VAL A 159 3.53 -12.10 -8.33
CA VAL A 159 3.31 -13.25 -9.23
C VAL A 159 2.94 -14.49 -8.42
N ALA A 160 3.68 -14.74 -7.34
CA ALA A 160 3.46 -15.86 -6.43
C ALA A 160 3.97 -15.53 -5.04
N TYR A 161 3.43 -16.21 -4.05
CA TYR A 161 3.90 -16.19 -2.67
C TYR A 161 3.57 -17.50 -1.95
N ARG A 162 4.32 -17.80 -0.91
CA ARG A 162 4.10 -18.91 0.03
C ARG A 162 4.42 -18.47 1.44
N THR A 163 3.69 -19.03 2.38
CA THR A 163 3.95 -18.85 3.81
C THR A 163 4.41 -20.15 4.44
N GLY A 164 5.14 -20.05 5.53
CA GLY A 164 5.60 -21.22 6.29
C GLY A 164 6.04 -20.83 7.69
N THR A 165 6.03 -21.77 8.61
CA THR A 165 6.47 -21.58 10.00
C THR A 165 8.00 -21.66 10.15
N SER A 166 8.71 -21.96 9.09
CA SER A 166 10.17 -22.08 9.05
C SER A 166 10.75 -21.45 7.78
N GLN A 167 11.89 -20.79 7.90
CA GLN A 167 12.60 -20.19 6.77
C GLN A 167 13.47 -21.25 6.07
N THR A 168 12.81 -22.16 5.35
CA THR A 168 13.45 -23.29 4.67
C THR A 168 13.76 -22.98 3.20
N ILE A 169 14.64 -23.80 2.60
CA ILE A 169 14.87 -23.78 1.14
C ILE A 169 13.58 -24.12 0.39
N ASN A 170 12.81 -25.09 0.87
CA ASN A 170 11.57 -25.53 0.22
C ASN A 170 10.54 -24.38 0.12
N LEU A 171 10.49 -23.48 1.10
CA LEU A 171 9.60 -22.30 1.03
C LEU A 171 9.85 -21.45 -0.23
N VAL A 172 11.12 -21.29 -0.61
CA VAL A 172 11.51 -20.56 -1.83
C VAL A 172 11.22 -21.40 -3.08
N LEU A 173 11.58 -22.69 -3.07
CA LEU A 173 11.36 -23.58 -4.22
C LEU A 173 9.87 -23.68 -4.56
N ASP A 174 9.01 -23.87 -3.56
CA ASP A 174 7.55 -23.91 -3.72
C ASP A 174 6.97 -22.60 -4.26
N THR A 175 7.57 -21.47 -3.87
CA THR A 175 7.18 -20.15 -4.41
C THR A 175 7.54 -20.05 -5.89
N ILE A 176 8.72 -20.53 -6.29
CA ILE A 176 9.15 -20.56 -7.70
C ILE A 176 8.26 -21.51 -8.51
N HIS A 177 8.02 -22.73 -8.02
CA HIS A 177 7.11 -23.67 -8.67
C HIS A 177 5.73 -23.06 -8.91
N LEU A 178 5.20 -22.35 -7.92
CA LEU A 178 3.89 -21.67 -8.05
C LEU A 178 3.95 -20.57 -9.12
N ALA A 179 4.99 -19.75 -9.11
CA ALA A 179 5.16 -18.67 -10.09
C ALA A 179 5.24 -19.22 -11.53
N MET A 180 6.01 -20.31 -11.72
CA MET A 180 6.22 -20.90 -13.04
C MET A 180 4.97 -21.54 -13.64
N LYS A 181 3.94 -21.85 -12.85
CA LYS A 181 2.63 -22.30 -13.37
C LYS A 181 1.92 -21.23 -14.20
N SER A 182 2.17 -19.96 -13.90
CA SER A 182 1.54 -18.82 -14.61
C SER A 182 2.32 -18.36 -15.85
N VAL A 183 3.51 -18.91 -16.09
CA VAL A 183 4.40 -18.47 -17.19
C VAL A 183 4.37 -19.47 -18.35
N LYS A 184 4.00 -18.98 -19.54
CA LYS A 184 4.07 -19.76 -20.79
C LYS A 184 5.53 -20.17 -21.07
N THR A 185 5.73 -21.39 -21.57
CA THR A 185 7.08 -21.97 -21.78
C THR A 185 7.99 -21.10 -22.65
N GLU A 186 7.43 -20.42 -23.63
CA GLU A 186 8.14 -19.51 -24.55
C GLU A 186 8.74 -18.29 -23.85
N SER A 187 8.06 -17.78 -22.82
CA SER A 187 8.49 -16.59 -22.05
C SER A 187 9.55 -16.90 -20.98
N ARG A 188 9.96 -18.17 -20.79
CA ARG A 188 10.88 -18.57 -19.72
C ARG A 188 12.34 -18.28 -20.04
N ARG A 189 12.73 -18.24 -21.32
CA ARG A 189 14.15 -18.15 -21.74
C ARG A 189 14.83 -16.81 -21.43
N GLU A 190 14.06 -15.77 -21.15
CA GLU A 190 14.58 -14.44 -20.84
C GLU A 190 14.29 -14.01 -19.40
N LEU A 191 13.73 -14.91 -18.59
CA LEU A 191 13.32 -14.61 -17.24
C LEU A 191 14.54 -14.52 -16.29
N HIS A 192 14.78 -13.34 -15.77
CA HIS A 192 15.75 -13.09 -14.70
C HIS A 192 15.06 -13.12 -13.33
N LEU A 193 15.58 -13.92 -12.40
CA LEU A 193 15.12 -13.93 -11.01
C LEU A 193 16.22 -13.38 -10.10
N HIS A 194 15.99 -12.20 -9.56
CA HIS A 194 16.93 -11.51 -8.68
C HIS A 194 16.58 -11.72 -7.21
N SER A 195 17.57 -12.09 -6.40
CA SER A 195 17.46 -12.31 -4.96
C SER A 195 18.55 -11.58 -4.18
N ASP A 196 18.42 -11.59 -2.86
CA ASP A 196 19.54 -11.32 -1.97
C ASP A 196 20.50 -12.53 -1.90
N GLN A 197 21.51 -12.47 -1.02
CA GLN A 197 22.48 -13.53 -0.79
C GLN A 197 22.06 -14.49 0.34
N GLY A 198 20.77 -14.63 0.61
CA GLY A 198 20.27 -15.57 1.61
C GLY A 198 20.64 -17.01 1.29
N PHE A 199 20.82 -17.84 2.33
CA PHE A 199 21.28 -19.25 2.17
C PHE A 199 20.32 -20.08 1.30
N GLN A 200 19.05 -19.72 1.23
CA GLN A 200 18.07 -20.37 0.37
C GLN A 200 18.42 -20.22 -1.10
N TYR A 201 18.82 -19.01 -1.49
CA TYR A 201 19.14 -18.64 -2.88
C TYR A 201 20.57 -19.05 -3.30
N THR A 202 21.44 -19.39 -2.33
CA THR A 202 22.80 -19.91 -2.59
C THR A 202 22.86 -21.44 -2.52
N SER A 203 21.73 -22.12 -2.30
CA SER A 203 21.65 -23.58 -2.19
C SER A 203 21.76 -24.28 -3.54
N GLN A 204 22.24 -25.55 -3.53
CA GLN A 204 22.28 -26.37 -4.73
C GLN A 204 20.89 -26.61 -5.31
N ALA A 205 19.89 -26.85 -4.46
CA ALA A 205 18.50 -27.07 -4.89
C ALA A 205 17.91 -25.86 -5.64
N TYR A 206 18.23 -24.64 -5.21
CA TYR A 206 17.83 -23.43 -5.94
C TYR A 206 18.51 -23.35 -7.31
N PHE A 207 19.80 -23.65 -7.39
CA PHE A 207 20.53 -23.68 -8.64
C PHE A 207 19.94 -24.71 -9.63
N ASP A 208 19.69 -25.93 -9.16
CA ASP A 208 19.14 -27.02 -10.01
C ASP A 208 17.74 -26.62 -10.51
N LEU A 209 16.88 -26.07 -9.65
CA LEU A 209 15.54 -25.66 -10.03
C LEU A 209 15.54 -24.49 -11.04
N THR A 210 16.37 -23.47 -10.83
CA THR A 210 16.46 -22.36 -11.78
C THR A 210 16.97 -22.82 -13.15
N LYS A 211 17.92 -23.75 -13.18
CA LYS A 211 18.40 -24.37 -14.39
C LYS A 211 17.33 -25.20 -15.11
N GLU A 212 16.56 -26.00 -14.36
CA GLU A 212 15.45 -26.82 -14.89
C GLU A 212 14.42 -25.95 -15.62
N TYR A 213 14.05 -24.82 -15.01
CA TYR A 213 13.07 -23.88 -15.59
C TYR A 213 13.66 -22.92 -16.64
N GLY A 214 14.97 -22.90 -16.83
CA GLY A 214 15.66 -21.97 -17.73
C GLY A 214 15.66 -20.52 -17.21
N ILE A 215 15.48 -20.33 -15.90
CA ILE A 215 15.54 -19.03 -15.24
C ILE A 215 17.01 -18.60 -15.12
N LEU A 216 17.29 -17.33 -15.39
CA LEU A 216 18.61 -16.73 -15.20
C LEU A 216 18.70 -16.11 -13.80
N PRO A 217 19.39 -16.74 -12.84
CA PRO A 217 19.52 -16.22 -11.49
C PRO A 217 20.44 -15.00 -11.47
N SER A 218 20.07 -13.99 -10.66
CA SER A 218 20.85 -12.79 -10.41
C SER A 218 20.87 -12.51 -8.92
N MET A 219 21.97 -11.97 -8.38
CA MET A 219 22.11 -11.67 -6.96
C MET A 219 22.53 -10.24 -6.67
N SER A 220 22.00 -9.69 -5.59
CA SER A 220 22.46 -8.41 -5.03
C SER A 220 23.94 -8.48 -4.68
N ARG A 221 24.64 -7.35 -4.83
CA ARG A 221 26.02 -7.23 -4.33
C ARG A 221 26.04 -7.29 -2.80
N ARG A 222 27.10 -7.83 -2.25
CA ARG A 222 27.29 -7.99 -0.80
C ARG A 222 27.09 -6.66 -0.06
N GLY A 223 26.21 -6.66 0.94
CA GLY A 223 25.96 -5.48 1.76
C GLY A 223 25.23 -4.33 1.04
N ASN A 224 24.70 -4.56 -0.17
CA ASN A 224 24.03 -3.55 -0.95
C ASN A 224 22.50 -3.76 -0.95
N CYS A 225 21.82 -3.21 0.05
CA CYS A 225 20.35 -3.26 0.17
C CYS A 225 19.60 -2.56 -0.99
N TYR A 226 20.28 -1.73 -1.79
CA TYR A 226 19.64 -1.05 -2.92
C TYR A 226 19.36 -1.99 -4.08
N ASP A 227 20.12 -3.08 -4.20
CA ASP A 227 19.96 -4.02 -5.31
C ASP A 227 18.68 -4.88 -5.17
N ASN A 228 18.18 -5.13 -3.93
CA ASN A 228 16.90 -5.82 -3.68
C ASN A 228 15.79 -4.87 -3.13
N ALA A 229 15.99 -3.56 -3.28
CA ALA A 229 15.10 -2.55 -2.68
C ALA A 229 13.62 -2.69 -3.11
N LEU A 230 13.32 -3.28 -4.27
CA LEU A 230 11.96 -3.42 -4.76
C LEU A 230 11.20 -4.57 -4.10
N ALA A 231 11.88 -5.67 -3.74
CA ALA A 231 11.29 -6.73 -2.93
C ALA A 231 11.04 -6.23 -1.51
N GLU A 232 12.05 -5.61 -0.88
CA GLU A 232 11.93 -4.99 0.46
C GLU A 232 10.83 -3.93 0.52
N ASN A 233 10.66 -3.14 -0.56
CA ASN A 233 9.62 -2.11 -0.65
C ASN A 233 8.22 -2.71 -0.53
N PHE A 234 7.93 -3.84 -1.19
CA PHE A 234 6.63 -4.50 -1.07
C PHE A 234 6.36 -4.94 0.37
N PHE A 235 7.31 -5.61 1.01
CA PHE A 235 7.15 -6.01 2.41
C PHE A 235 6.95 -4.82 3.35
N GLY A 236 7.65 -3.72 3.10
CA GLY A 236 7.42 -2.48 3.84
C GLY A 236 6.00 -1.93 3.68
N ILE A 237 5.44 -2.04 2.49
CA ILE A 237 4.07 -1.62 2.18
C ILE A 237 3.07 -2.57 2.86
N LEU A 238 3.20 -3.89 2.67
CA LEU A 238 2.34 -4.91 3.30
C LEU A 238 2.30 -4.73 4.83
N LYS A 239 3.49 -4.66 5.46
CA LYS A 239 3.58 -4.50 6.91
C LYS A 239 2.95 -3.20 7.40
N THR A 240 3.13 -2.10 6.67
CA THR A 240 2.62 -0.79 7.08
C THR A 240 1.12 -0.64 6.82
N GLU A 241 0.64 -1.12 5.68
CA GLU A 241 -0.75 -0.92 5.28
C GLU A 241 -1.70 -2.01 5.83
N CYS A 242 -1.16 -3.18 6.24
CA CYS A 242 -1.95 -4.31 6.72
C CYS A 242 -1.48 -4.79 8.10
N ILE A 243 -0.33 -5.45 8.19
CA ILE A 243 0.06 -6.24 9.37
C ILE A 243 0.20 -5.40 10.65
N TYR A 244 0.86 -4.24 10.59
CA TYR A 244 1.07 -3.41 11.80
C TYR A 244 -0.19 -2.71 12.30
N ARG A 245 -1.25 -2.71 11.50
CA ARG A 245 -2.54 -2.11 11.87
C ARG A 245 -3.44 -3.09 12.60
N HIS A 246 -3.34 -4.37 12.29
CA HIS A 246 -4.26 -5.40 12.78
C HIS A 246 -3.56 -6.59 13.45
N LYS A 247 -2.27 -6.53 13.70
CA LYS A 247 -1.42 -7.50 14.41
C LYS A 247 -2.06 -8.89 14.55
N PRO A 248 -1.87 -9.79 13.59
CA PRO A 248 -2.51 -11.10 13.61
C PRO A 248 -2.10 -11.90 14.85
N GLU A 249 -3.04 -12.60 15.45
CA GLU A 249 -2.81 -13.43 16.63
C GLU A 249 -2.37 -14.85 16.24
N THR A 250 -2.95 -15.40 15.19
CA THR A 250 -2.69 -16.76 14.71
C THR A 250 -2.02 -16.79 13.33
N PHE A 251 -1.46 -17.93 12.95
CA PHE A 251 -0.95 -18.15 11.60
C PHE A 251 -2.07 -18.13 10.56
N GLU A 252 -3.24 -18.64 10.88
CA GLU A 252 -4.41 -18.64 10.00
C GLU A 252 -4.87 -17.20 9.71
N GLU A 253 -5.00 -16.38 10.73
CA GLU A 253 -5.34 -14.97 10.59
C GLU A 253 -4.29 -14.22 9.74
N ALA A 254 -3.00 -14.45 10.02
CA ALA A 254 -1.91 -13.86 9.25
C ALA A 254 -1.97 -14.25 7.77
N ASN A 255 -2.23 -15.52 7.46
CA ASN A 255 -2.38 -16.02 6.09
C ASN A 255 -3.56 -15.34 5.39
N LYS A 256 -4.72 -15.30 6.01
CA LYS A 256 -5.89 -14.63 5.46
C LYS A 256 -5.63 -13.15 5.19
N MET A 257 -4.98 -12.46 6.12
CA MET A 257 -4.61 -11.04 5.94
C MET A 257 -3.65 -10.83 4.77
N ILE A 258 -2.68 -11.75 4.57
CA ILE A 258 -1.74 -11.72 3.45
C ILE A 258 -2.49 -11.93 2.13
N ASP A 259 -3.35 -12.95 2.05
CA ASP A 259 -4.12 -13.30 0.86
C ASP A 259 -5.02 -12.13 0.43
N ASP A 260 -5.81 -11.59 1.36
CA ASP A 260 -6.68 -10.44 1.13
C ASP A 260 -5.89 -9.20 0.70
N TYR A 261 -4.72 -8.98 1.33
CA TYR A 261 -3.91 -7.82 0.99
C TYR A 261 -3.23 -7.95 -0.36
N ILE A 262 -2.69 -9.12 -0.73
CA ILE A 262 -2.06 -9.34 -2.04
C ILE A 262 -3.10 -9.22 -3.15
N TYR A 263 -4.32 -9.74 -2.94
CA TYR A 263 -5.42 -9.54 -3.88
C TYR A 263 -5.72 -8.04 -4.09
N PHE A 264 -5.94 -7.31 -3.01
CA PHE A 264 -6.15 -5.84 -3.05
C PHE A 264 -4.96 -5.12 -3.73
N TYR A 265 -3.72 -5.49 -3.39
CA TYR A 265 -2.52 -4.90 -3.95
C TYR A 265 -2.45 -5.07 -5.47
N ASN A 266 -2.71 -6.27 -5.96
CA ASN A 266 -2.60 -6.62 -7.36
C ASN A 266 -3.72 -6.04 -8.21
N HIS A 267 -4.96 -6.04 -7.71
CA HIS A 267 -6.15 -5.74 -8.51
C HIS A 267 -6.70 -4.32 -8.29
N GLU A 268 -6.54 -3.76 -7.10
CA GLU A 268 -7.25 -2.53 -6.73
C GLU A 268 -6.33 -1.38 -6.31
N ARG A 269 -5.16 -1.69 -5.73
CA ARG A 269 -4.29 -0.69 -5.15
C ARG A 269 -3.58 0.16 -6.21
N ILE A 270 -4.00 1.41 -6.39
CA ILE A 270 -3.41 2.34 -7.35
C ILE A 270 -1.93 2.64 -6.99
N GLN A 271 -1.03 2.42 -7.95
CA GLN A 271 0.36 2.84 -7.91
C GLN A 271 0.50 4.30 -8.34
N LEU A 272 1.22 5.12 -7.56
CA LEU A 272 1.37 6.55 -7.88
C LEU A 272 2.12 6.82 -9.18
N LYS A 273 2.99 5.90 -9.62
CA LYS A 273 3.78 6.07 -10.84
C LYS A 273 2.94 5.87 -12.11
N THR A 274 2.01 4.92 -12.07
CA THR A 274 1.24 4.49 -13.25
C THR A 274 -0.20 4.98 -13.22
N GLY A 275 -0.73 5.36 -12.06
CA GLY A 275 -2.12 5.71 -11.85
C GLY A 275 -3.08 4.53 -11.85
N MET A 276 -2.58 3.30 -11.96
CA MET A 276 -3.36 2.06 -12.10
C MET A 276 -2.91 1.01 -11.08
N SER A 277 -3.72 -0.03 -10.89
CA SER A 277 -3.31 -1.20 -10.10
C SER A 277 -2.28 -2.04 -10.89
N PRO A 278 -1.44 -2.85 -10.21
CA PRO A 278 -0.42 -3.65 -10.88
C PRO A 278 -0.93 -4.43 -12.08
N LEU A 279 -1.89 -5.32 -11.87
CA LEU A 279 -2.37 -6.20 -12.94
C LEU A 279 -3.15 -5.48 -14.05
N SER A 280 -3.69 -4.28 -13.80
CA SER A 280 -4.32 -3.47 -14.85
C SER A 280 -3.33 -2.97 -15.90
N LEU A 281 -2.02 -3.08 -15.67
CA LEU A 281 -0.97 -2.75 -16.64
C LEU A 281 -0.64 -3.91 -17.56
N ARG A 282 -1.04 -5.15 -17.25
CA ARG A 282 -0.78 -6.30 -18.12
C ARG A 282 -1.65 -6.23 -19.35
N PRO A 283 -1.10 -6.44 -20.56
CA PRO A 283 -1.90 -6.62 -21.76
C PRO A 283 -2.90 -7.76 -21.52
N SER A 284 -4.16 -7.54 -21.89
CA SER A 284 -5.14 -8.63 -21.96
C SER A 284 -4.62 -9.64 -22.98
N GLY A 285 -4.20 -10.82 -22.53
CA GLY A 285 -3.66 -11.89 -23.37
C GLY A 285 -4.74 -12.64 -24.10
#